data_aa886686e4df96ea7b39c05379804b99
#
_entry.id   aa886686e4df96ea7b39c05379804b99
#
_cell.length_a   1.000
_cell.length_b   1.000
_cell.length_c   1.000
_cell.angle_alpha   90.00
_cell.angle_beta   90.00
_cell.angle_gamma   90.00
#
_symmetry.space_group_name_H-M   'P 1'
#
loop_
_entity.id
_entity.type
_entity.pdbx_description
1 polymer ?
#
loop_
_entity_poly.entity_id
_entity_poly.type
_entity_poly.pdbx_seq_one_letter_code
_entity_poly.pdbx_strand_id
1 'polypeptide(L)'
;MKPITDASHLYEVERRARYAERPGFRISELQISPDQVVPWHCHSHITDTFYVIAGRVRLSLREPAEEVQLGPADVYSVRPGRPHFVANCGEGSATFLVLQGIGEYDYVTCEQSKPLASDRE
;
A
#
# COMPACT_ATOMS: atom_id res chain seq x y z
N MET A 1 -7.55 20.04 4.24
CA MET A 1 -6.46 19.66 3.37
C MET A 1 -6.97 18.94 2.14
N LYS A 2 -6.45 19.30 1.01
CA LYS A 2 -6.92 18.73 -0.23
C LYS A 2 -6.38 17.32 -0.42
N PRO A 3 -7.19 16.35 -0.81
CA PRO A 3 -6.68 15.00 -1.03
C PRO A 3 -5.67 14.95 -2.16
N ILE A 4 -4.74 14.03 -2.04
CA ILE A 4 -3.75 13.78 -3.07
C ILE A 4 -4.32 12.70 -3.98
N THR A 5 -4.35 12.98 -5.27
CA THR A 5 -4.88 12.02 -6.24
C THR A 5 -3.78 11.36 -7.06
N ASP A 6 -2.55 11.87 -6.98
CA ASP A 6 -1.41 11.25 -7.64
C ASP A 6 -0.25 11.24 -6.65
N ALA A 7 0.04 10.06 -6.14
CA ALA A 7 1.06 9.86 -5.13
C ALA A 7 2.37 9.35 -5.71
N SER A 8 2.51 9.28 -7.02
CA SER A 8 3.66 8.64 -7.63
C SER A 8 4.96 9.35 -7.29
N HIS A 9 4.90 10.62 -6.91
CA HIS A 9 6.10 11.38 -6.57
C HIS A 9 6.48 11.30 -5.09
N LEU A 10 5.68 10.61 -4.28
CA LEU A 10 5.87 10.59 -2.83
C LEU A 10 6.80 9.49 -2.35
N TYR A 11 7.07 8.50 -3.19
CA TYR A 11 7.97 7.41 -2.85
C TYR A 11 8.49 6.79 -4.12
N GLU A 12 9.60 6.06 -4.00
CA GLU A 12 10.26 5.47 -5.16
C GLU A 12 9.99 4.00 -5.24
N VAL A 13 9.84 3.52 -6.46
CA VAL A 13 9.68 2.11 -6.75
C VAL A 13 10.58 1.78 -7.94
N GLU A 14 10.89 0.48 -8.12
CA GLU A 14 11.70 0.06 -9.27
C GLU A 14 10.91 0.17 -10.55
N ARG A 15 9.62 -0.16 -10.51
CA ARG A 15 8.79 -0.14 -11.69
C ARG A 15 7.34 0.09 -11.27
N ARG A 16 6.64 0.82 -12.11
CA ARG A 16 5.25 1.17 -11.87
C ARG A 16 4.50 1.04 -13.19
N ALA A 17 3.36 0.36 -13.16
CA ALA A 17 2.52 0.24 -14.34
C ALA A 17 1.06 0.43 -13.94
N ARG A 18 0.29 1.02 -14.83
CA ARG A 18 -1.14 1.19 -14.61
C ARG A 18 -1.87 0.40 -15.69
N TYR A 19 -2.65 -0.59 -15.30
CA TYR A 19 -3.32 -1.46 -16.25
C TYR A 19 -4.72 -1.05 -16.55
N ALA A 20 -5.40 -0.42 -15.60
CA ALA A 20 -6.77 0.05 -15.81
C ALA A 20 -7.03 1.22 -14.90
N GLU A 21 -7.80 2.16 -15.42
CA GLU A 21 -8.25 3.29 -14.62
C GLU A 21 -9.59 3.75 -15.16
N ARG A 22 -10.59 3.76 -14.29
CA ARG A 22 -11.94 4.23 -14.59
C ARG A 22 -12.37 5.03 -13.37
N PRO A 23 -13.39 5.85 -13.50
CA PRO A 23 -13.90 6.53 -12.31
C PRO A 23 -14.22 5.51 -11.23
N GLY A 24 -13.59 5.68 -10.06
CA GLY A 24 -13.82 4.80 -8.92
C GLY A 24 -13.03 3.51 -8.91
N PHE A 25 -12.09 3.32 -9.85
CA PHE A 25 -11.43 2.01 -9.94
C PHE A 25 -10.07 2.13 -10.63
N ARG A 26 -9.06 1.51 -10.04
CA ARG A 26 -7.71 1.44 -10.62
C ARG A 26 -7.09 0.08 -10.39
N ILE A 27 -6.27 -0.37 -11.34
CA ILE A 27 -5.39 -1.52 -11.15
C ILE A 27 -3.99 -1.09 -11.53
N SER A 28 -3.07 -1.20 -10.60
CA SER A 28 -1.67 -0.85 -10.82
C SER A 28 -0.78 -2.01 -10.41
N GLU A 29 0.43 -2.02 -10.95
CA GLU A 29 1.45 -2.97 -10.54
C GLU A 29 2.64 -2.18 -10.04
N LEU A 30 3.20 -2.59 -8.91
CA LEU A 30 4.41 -2.00 -8.35
C LEU A 30 5.46 -3.07 -8.17
N GLN A 31 6.71 -2.69 -8.42
CA GLN A 31 7.84 -3.53 -8.10
C GLN A 31 8.76 -2.72 -7.21
N ILE A 32 9.11 -3.27 -6.05
CA ILE A 32 9.94 -2.56 -5.09
C ILE A 32 11.16 -3.41 -4.75
N SER A 33 12.29 -2.72 -4.57
CA SER A 33 13.52 -3.36 -4.13
C SER A 33 13.44 -3.60 -2.62
N PRO A 34 14.38 -4.38 -2.06
CA PRO A 34 14.38 -4.58 -0.60
C PRO A 34 14.48 -3.31 0.22
N ASP A 35 14.99 -2.21 -0.38
CA ASP A 35 15.16 -0.95 0.33
C ASP A 35 14.01 0.01 0.14
N GLN A 36 13.03 -0.33 -0.66
CA GLN A 36 11.95 0.59 -0.98
C GLN A 36 10.69 0.23 -0.22
N VAL A 37 9.89 1.23 0.09
CA VAL A 37 8.66 1.05 0.86
C VAL A 37 7.58 1.93 0.28
N VAL A 38 6.33 1.55 0.52
CA VAL A 38 5.20 2.46 0.36
C VAL A 38 4.90 2.98 1.76
N PRO A 39 5.08 4.28 1.99
CA PRO A 39 5.00 4.82 3.35
C PRO A 39 3.58 4.77 3.90
N TRP A 40 3.46 5.03 5.19
CA TRP A 40 2.17 5.01 5.87
C TRP A 40 1.18 5.95 5.20
N HIS A 41 0.03 5.40 4.84
CA HIS A 41 -1.04 6.16 4.21
C HIS A 41 -2.36 5.42 4.37
N CYS A 42 -3.44 6.10 4.02
CA CYS A 42 -4.74 5.46 3.91
C CYS A 42 -5.49 6.09 2.74
N HIS A 43 -6.58 5.47 2.37
CA HIS A 43 -7.49 5.97 1.34
C HIS A 43 -8.85 6.12 1.98
N SER A 44 -9.53 7.25 1.70
CA SER A 44 -10.77 7.56 2.41
C SER A 44 -11.96 6.75 1.92
N HIS A 45 -12.00 6.42 0.63
CA HIS A 45 -13.23 5.93 0.02
C HIS A 45 -13.08 4.61 -0.73
N ILE A 46 -11.87 4.05 -0.81
CA ILE A 46 -11.65 2.83 -1.58
C ILE A 46 -11.05 1.75 -0.69
N THR A 47 -11.26 0.50 -1.11
CA THR A 47 -10.53 -0.64 -0.57
C THR A 47 -9.27 -0.82 -1.39
N ASP A 48 -8.17 -1.10 -0.71
CA ASP A 48 -6.86 -1.26 -1.31
C ASP A 48 -6.50 -2.74 -1.20
N THR A 49 -6.56 -3.47 -2.32
CA THR A 49 -6.33 -4.91 -2.31
C THR A 49 -4.98 -5.21 -2.94
N PHE A 50 -4.16 -5.95 -2.21
CA PHE A 50 -2.82 -6.33 -2.63
C PHE A 50 -2.82 -7.79 -3.06
N TYR A 51 -2.27 -8.05 -4.23
CA TYR A 51 -2.09 -9.40 -4.76
C TYR A 51 -0.63 -9.53 -5.16
N VAL A 52 0.11 -10.41 -4.48
CA VAL A 52 1.54 -10.55 -4.72
C VAL A 52 1.78 -11.48 -5.90
N ILE A 53 2.60 -11.02 -6.83
CA ILE A 53 2.98 -11.81 -8.01
C ILE A 53 4.29 -12.53 -7.74
N ALA A 54 5.28 -11.81 -7.20
CA ALA A 54 6.61 -12.38 -6.97
C ALA A 54 7.23 -11.72 -5.76
N GLY A 55 8.07 -12.46 -5.06
CA GLY A 55 8.73 -11.95 -3.87
C GLY A 55 7.82 -12.01 -2.66
N ARG A 56 8.18 -11.25 -1.64
CA ARG A 56 7.40 -11.23 -0.39
C ARG A 56 7.29 -9.82 0.11
N VAL A 57 6.10 -9.45 0.56
CA VAL A 57 5.87 -8.13 1.14
C VAL A 57 5.29 -8.28 2.54
N ARG A 58 5.53 -7.26 3.35
CA ARG A 58 4.96 -7.16 4.68
C ARG A 58 4.07 -5.93 4.72
N LEU A 59 2.82 -6.14 5.07
CA LEU A 59 1.89 -5.05 5.31
C LEU A 59 1.84 -4.80 6.80
N SER A 60 2.10 -3.57 7.19
CA SER A 60 1.90 -3.14 8.57
C SER A 60 0.67 -2.27 8.58
N LEU A 61 -0.20 -2.51 9.55
CA LEU A 61 -1.50 -1.85 9.58
C LEU A 61 -1.78 -1.33 10.98
N ARG A 62 -2.66 -0.34 11.05
CA ARG A 62 -3.15 0.20 12.32
C ARG A 62 -4.67 0.09 12.34
N GLU A 63 -5.24 0.21 13.52
CA GLU A 63 -6.69 0.29 13.73
C GLU A 63 -7.43 -0.93 13.21
N PRO A 64 -7.10 -2.11 13.70
CA PRO A 64 -6.15 -2.39 14.76
C PRO A 64 -4.75 -2.61 14.22
N ALA A 65 -3.78 -2.59 15.11
CA ALA A 65 -2.40 -2.88 14.74
C ALA A 65 -2.29 -4.33 14.31
N GLU A 66 -1.62 -4.54 13.17
CA GLU A 66 -1.52 -5.87 12.60
C GLU A 66 -0.34 -5.89 11.65
N GLU A 67 0.27 -7.04 11.49
CA GLU A 67 1.35 -7.22 10.54
C GLU A 67 1.08 -8.50 9.78
N VAL A 68 1.10 -8.42 8.44
CA VAL A 68 0.76 -9.55 7.58
C VAL A 68 1.89 -9.71 6.57
N GLN A 69 2.35 -10.93 6.37
CA GLN A 69 3.33 -11.21 5.32
C GLN A 69 2.65 -11.94 4.18
N LEU A 70 2.91 -11.50 2.95
CA LEU A 70 2.29 -12.05 1.76
C LEU A 70 3.35 -12.51 0.79
N GLY A 71 3.19 -13.72 0.28
CA GLY A 71 4.01 -14.26 -0.79
C GLY A 71 3.19 -14.42 -2.05
N PRO A 72 3.77 -15.05 -3.10
CA PRO A 72 3.08 -15.15 -4.38
C PRO A 72 1.69 -15.76 -4.25
N ALA A 73 0.73 -15.15 -4.92
CA ALA A 73 -0.69 -15.50 -4.94
C ALA A 73 -1.44 -15.22 -3.65
N ASP A 74 -0.78 -14.64 -2.64
CA ASP A 74 -1.50 -14.20 -1.44
C ASP A 74 -2.17 -12.87 -1.71
N VAL A 75 -3.32 -12.65 -1.06
CA VAL A 75 -4.15 -11.47 -1.24
C VAL A 75 -4.55 -10.93 0.12
N TYR A 76 -4.56 -9.61 0.24
CA TYR A 76 -5.04 -8.96 1.46
C TYR A 76 -5.71 -7.65 1.08
N SER A 77 -6.90 -7.40 1.62
CA SER A 77 -7.65 -6.19 1.35
C SER A 77 -7.65 -5.29 2.59
N VAL A 78 -7.33 -4.02 2.36
CA VAL A 78 -7.31 -3.00 3.40
C VAL A 78 -8.52 -2.11 3.19
N ARG A 79 -9.37 -2.02 4.23
CA ARG A 79 -10.60 -1.24 4.13
C ARG A 79 -10.32 0.26 4.08
N PRO A 80 -11.28 1.05 3.61
CA PRO A 80 -11.10 2.50 3.60
C PRO A 80 -10.79 3.03 5.00
N GLY A 81 -9.90 4.01 5.04
CA GLY A 81 -9.53 4.69 6.27
C GLY A 81 -8.48 3.99 7.11
N ARG A 82 -8.11 2.77 6.78
CA ARG A 82 -7.16 2.03 7.62
C ARG A 82 -5.73 2.34 7.20
N PRO A 83 -4.91 2.90 8.10
CA PRO A 83 -3.51 3.19 7.75
C PRO A 83 -2.72 1.93 7.49
N HIS A 84 -1.86 1.98 6.48
CA HIS A 84 -1.03 0.82 6.14
C HIS A 84 0.30 1.27 5.53
N PHE A 85 1.25 0.34 5.56
CA PHE A 85 2.64 0.55 5.16
C PHE A 85 3.08 -0.73 4.49
N VAL A 86 3.78 -0.63 3.37
CA VAL A 86 4.20 -1.80 2.61
C VAL A 86 5.72 -1.83 2.54
N ALA A 87 6.31 -2.94 2.93
CA ALA A 87 7.75 -3.14 2.85
C ALA A 87 8.05 -4.45 2.14
N ASN A 88 9.22 -4.52 1.54
CA ASN A 88 9.72 -5.75 0.97
C ASN A 88 10.40 -6.54 2.08
N CYS A 89 9.94 -7.75 2.35
CA CYS A 89 10.53 -8.58 3.39
C CYS A 89 11.21 -9.82 2.82
N GLY A 90 11.45 -9.84 1.51
CA GLY A 90 12.19 -10.90 0.86
C GLY A 90 13.62 -10.49 0.56
N GLU A 91 14.31 -11.30 -0.22
CA GLU A 91 15.72 -11.05 -0.54
C GLU A 91 15.90 -10.33 -1.86
N GLY A 92 14.94 -10.41 -2.74
CA GLY A 92 15.00 -9.75 -4.04
C GLY A 92 13.82 -8.81 -4.20
N SER A 93 13.59 -8.39 -5.43
CA SER A 93 12.47 -7.50 -5.74
C SER A 93 11.15 -8.19 -5.44
N ALA A 94 10.18 -7.40 -5.07
CA ALA A 94 8.81 -7.87 -4.88
C ALA A 94 7.90 -7.15 -5.86
N THR A 95 7.01 -7.91 -6.50
CA THR A 95 6.08 -7.37 -7.47
C THR A 95 4.66 -7.70 -7.02
N PHE A 96 3.80 -6.70 -7.01
CA PHE A 96 2.42 -6.91 -6.56
C PHE A 96 1.47 -5.99 -7.29
N LEU A 97 0.24 -6.48 -7.44
CA LEU A 97 -0.85 -5.67 -7.96
C LEU A 97 -1.53 -4.95 -6.82
N VAL A 98 -2.01 -3.77 -7.12
CA VAL A 98 -2.82 -2.98 -6.21
C VAL A 98 -4.13 -2.70 -6.92
N LEU A 99 -5.21 -3.29 -6.40
CA LEU A 99 -6.54 -3.10 -6.95
C LEU A 99 -7.26 -2.14 -6.02
N GLN A 100 -7.64 -0.98 -6.56
CA GLN A 100 -8.17 0.11 -5.76
C GLN A 100 -9.57 0.46 -6.24
N GLY A 101 -10.52 0.29 -5.38
CA GLY A 101 -11.92 0.56 -5.69
C GLY A 101 -12.81 0.03 -4.57
N ILE A 102 -14.06 0.25 -4.64
CA ILE A 102 -14.71 1.13 -5.62
C ILE A 102 -15.05 2.41 -4.89
N GLY A 103 -14.74 3.55 -5.49
CA GLY A 103 -14.94 4.84 -4.86
C GLY A 103 -13.96 5.84 -5.38
N GLU A 104 -14.07 7.06 -4.92
CA GLU A 104 -13.18 8.11 -5.35
C GLU A 104 -11.80 7.92 -4.73
N TYR A 105 -10.77 7.92 -5.57
CA TYR A 105 -9.41 7.72 -5.09
C TYR A 105 -8.87 8.97 -4.41
N ASP A 106 -8.23 8.78 -3.27
CA ASP A 106 -7.37 9.79 -2.68
C ASP A 106 -6.20 9.08 -2.02
N TYR A 107 -5.24 9.83 -1.56
CA TYR A 107 -4.06 9.31 -0.86
C TYR A 107 -3.83 10.25 0.31
N VAL A 108 -3.96 9.71 1.52
CA VAL A 108 -3.80 10.49 2.74
C VAL A 108 -2.57 9.99 3.46
N THR A 109 -1.56 10.85 3.59
CA THR A 109 -0.33 10.46 4.28
C THR A 109 -0.59 10.39 5.77
N CYS A 110 0.01 9.38 6.43
CA CYS A 110 -0.15 9.20 7.86
C CYS A 110 1.22 9.32 8.50
N GLU A 111 1.25 9.99 9.66
CA GLU A 111 2.51 10.19 10.34
C GLU A 111 2.92 8.93 11.03
N GLN A 112 4.07 8.46 10.66
CA GLN A 112 4.59 7.25 11.24
C GLN A 112 5.09 7.45 12.65
N SER A 113 5.57 8.63 12.92
CA SER A 113 6.15 8.91 14.22
C SER A 113 5.18 8.89 15.37
N LYS A 114 3.93 8.83 15.04
CA LYS A 114 3.00 8.64 16.10
C LYS A 114 3.14 7.26 16.57
N PRO A 115 3.75 6.97 17.45
CA PRO A 115 4.00 5.61 17.64
C PRO A 115 3.01 5.04 18.49
N LEU A 116 3.06 4.75 18.10
CA LEU A 116 2.70 4.14 18.64
C LEU A 116 2.88 4.07 19.88
N ALA A 117 3.02 4.74 20.18
CA ALA A 117 3.22 4.69 21.08
C ALA A 117 3.20 4.02 21.48
N SER A 118 3.36 4.21 21.23
CA SER A 118 3.35 3.61 21.25
C SER A 118 3.66 2.86 20.92
N ASP A 119 3.71 3.00 20.35
CA ASP A 119 3.95 2.18 19.90
C ASP A 119 4.91 1.81 20.37
N ARG A 120 5.32 2.05 20.86
CA ARG A 120 5.93 1.70 21.39
C ARG A 120 5.93 1.49 22.31
N GLU A 121 5.83 1.80 22.39
CA GLU A 121 5.68 1.58 23.03
C GLU A 121 5.56 1.22 23.49
#